data_3b686f52999164772882625d979fd7e9
#
_entry.id   3b686f52999164772882625d979fd7e9
#
_cell.length_a   1.000
_cell.length_b   1.000
_cell.length_c   1.000
_cell.angle_alpha   90.00
_cell.angle_beta   90.00
_cell.angle_gamma   90.00
#
_symmetry.space_group_name_H-M   'P 1'
#
loop_
_entity.id
_entity.type
_entity.pdbx_description
1 polymer ?
#
loop_
_entity_poly.entity_id
_entity_poly.type
_entity_poly.pdbx_seq_one_letter_code
_entity_poly.pdbx_strand_id
1 'polypeptide(L)'
;GGSGQRMGQDIPKQFINVYDKPVIIYTLEGFQRHPQIDAIEVVCIDGWHDVLWAYAHQFNITKLKWVISGGNTGQESIRNGVFNLEGKVGDEDIIVIHDGIRPLVDETVLTDVIMKAQIHGNAVTSLPYNEQIFVVNPENEKTTKQYIPREILRRVSTPQAYKFGKLDWAYHEAFEKEVGIKGSAYTNTMMVELGETLYFAAGS
;
A
#
# COMPACT_ATOMS: atom_id res chain seq x y z
N GLY A 1 1.00 -2.04 8.67
CA GLY A 1 1.48 -2.01 10.01
C GLY A 1 2.77 -2.77 10.31
N GLY A 2 3.94 -2.23 10.01
CA GLY A 2 5.22 -2.83 10.36
C GLY A 2 5.54 -2.74 11.84
N SER A 3 6.45 -3.60 12.31
CA SER A 3 6.88 -3.62 13.73
C SER A 3 7.79 -2.45 14.11
N GLY A 4 8.44 -1.79 13.14
CA GLY A 4 9.40 -0.72 13.40
C GLY A 4 10.73 -1.18 13.97
N GLN A 5 10.99 -2.48 14.03
CA GLN A 5 12.19 -3.04 14.68
C GLN A 5 13.50 -2.60 14.03
N ARG A 6 13.48 -2.26 12.74
CA ARG A 6 14.66 -1.83 11.98
C ARG A 6 15.30 -0.54 12.51
N MET A 7 14.56 0.26 13.24
CA MET A 7 15.06 1.52 13.81
C MET A 7 15.68 1.35 15.19
N GLY A 8 15.66 0.13 15.76
CA GLY A 8 16.24 -0.16 17.06
C GLY A 8 15.61 0.63 18.21
N GLN A 9 14.37 1.08 18.08
CA GLN A 9 13.66 1.82 19.10
C GLN A 9 12.48 1.00 19.63
N ASP A 10 12.12 1.19 20.90
CA ASP A 10 10.96 0.55 21.50
C ASP A 10 9.65 1.07 20.91
N ILE A 11 9.65 2.30 20.39
CA ILE A 11 8.49 2.93 19.74
C ILE A 11 8.49 2.53 18.27
N PRO A 12 7.39 1.93 17.74
CA PRO A 12 7.29 1.66 16.32
C PRO A 12 7.49 2.94 15.50
N LYS A 13 8.20 2.84 14.36
CA LYS A 13 8.61 4.01 13.58
C LYS A 13 7.44 4.90 13.13
N GLN A 14 6.24 4.32 12.90
CA GLN A 14 5.05 5.09 12.53
C GLN A 14 4.53 5.98 13.65
N PHE A 15 4.92 5.72 14.91
CA PHE A 15 4.54 6.52 16.08
C PHE A 15 5.65 7.46 16.57
N ILE A 16 6.79 7.52 15.88
CA ILE A 16 7.85 8.48 16.19
C ILE A 16 7.36 9.89 15.82
N ASN A 17 7.54 10.83 16.73
CA ASN A 17 7.12 12.20 16.51
C ASN A 17 8.09 12.97 15.61
N VAL A 18 7.52 13.77 14.71
CA VAL A 18 8.21 14.80 13.95
C VAL A 18 7.44 16.09 14.17
N TYR A 19 8.06 17.10 14.75
CA TYR A 19 7.39 18.35 15.13
C TYR A 19 6.13 18.11 15.99
N ASP A 20 6.27 17.30 17.05
CA ASP A 20 5.21 16.99 18.02
C ASP A 20 4.00 16.23 17.47
N LYS A 21 4.15 15.61 16.29
CA LYS A 21 3.09 14.83 15.66
C LYS A 21 3.66 13.51 15.15
N PRO A 22 3.01 12.36 15.45
CA PRO A 22 3.47 11.06 14.92
C PRO A 22 3.44 11.02 13.40
N VAL A 23 4.41 10.31 12.80
CA VAL A 23 4.50 10.14 11.34
C VAL A 23 3.18 9.64 10.76
N ILE A 24 2.53 8.66 11.41
CA ILE A 24 1.26 8.10 10.93
C ILE A 24 0.18 9.18 10.78
N ILE A 25 0.17 10.18 11.66
CA ILE A 25 -0.85 11.24 11.61
C ILE A 25 -0.64 12.13 10.38
N TYR A 26 0.59 12.43 9.99
CA TYR A 26 0.85 13.16 8.73
C TYR A 26 0.27 12.42 7.53
N THR A 27 0.45 11.10 7.48
CA THR A 27 -0.12 10.26 6.43
C THR A 27 -1.64 10.32 6.45
N LEU A 28 -2.24 10.11 7.62
CA LEU A 28 -3.70 10.11 7.77
C LEU A 28 -4.32 11.46 7.43
N GLU A 29 -3.66 12.56 7.74
CA GLU A 29 -4.14 13.89 7.40
C GLU A 29 -4.28 14.10 5.89
N GLY A 30 -3.38 13.54 5.09
CA GLY A 30 -3.49 13.60 3.63
C GLY A 30 -4.74 12.93 3.11
N PHE A 31 -5.11 11.79 3.69
CA PHE A 31 -6.35 11.09 3.34
C PHE A 31 -7.57 11.78 3.93
N GLN A 32 -7.46 12.27 5.16
CA GLN A 32 -8.56 12.99 5.82
C GLN A 32 -9.00 14.21 5.03
N ARG A 33 -8.05 14.95 4.45
CA ARG A 33 -8.35 16.16 3.67
C ARG A 33 -8.93 15.87 2.28
N HIS A 34 -8.74 14.66 1.75
CA HIS A 34 -9.14 14.37 0.37
C HIS A 34 -10.65 14.19 0.27
N PRO A 35 -11.33 14.92 -0.61
CA PRO A 35 -12.79 14.90 -0.67
C PRO A 35 -13.38 13.57 -1.15
N GLN A 36 -12.61 12.75 -1.87
CA GLN A 36 -13.08 11.46 -2.38
C GLN A 36 -12.81 10.30 -1.42
N ILE A 37 -12.12 10.53 -0.32
CA ILE A 37 -11.90 9.51 0.71
C ILE A 37 -13.05 9.58 1.72
N ASP A 38 -13.80 8.50 1.84
CA ASP A 38 -14.97 8.42 2.72
C ASP A 38 -14.64 7.85 4.09
N ALA A 39 -13.71 6.90 4.15
CA ALA A 39 -13.33 6.22 5.37
C ALA A 39 -11.88 5.73 5.29
N ILE A 40 -11.27 5.56 6.45
CA ILE A 40 -9.88 5.10 6.58
C ILE A 40 -9.86 3.89 7.50
N GLU A 41 -9.11 2.87 7.08
CA GLU A 41 -8.75 1.72 7.91
C GLU A 41 -7.24 1.72 8.10
N VAL A 42 -6.80 1.44 9.32
CA VAL A 42 -5.38 1.26 9.60
C VAL A 42 -5.14 -0.16 10.11
N VAL A 43 -4.18 -0.83 9.47
CA VAL A 43 -3.65 -2.09 9.98
C VAL A 43 -2.50 -1.74 10.90
N CYS A 44 -2.69 -1.94 12.19
CA CYS A 44 -1.85 -1.41 13.24
C CYS A 44 -1.22 -2.54 14.06
N ILE A 45 0.02 -2.34 14.46
CA ILE A 45 0.72 -3.26 15.35
C ILE A 45 -0.03 -3.40 16.68
N ASP A 46 -0.08 -4.61 17.22
CA ASP A 46 -0.71 -4.89 18.50
C ASP A 46 -0.06 -4.08 19.63
N GLY A 47 -0.87 -3.67 20.57
CA GLY A 47 -0.44 -2.86 21.71
C GLY A 47 -0.46 -1.34 21.44
N TRP A 48 -0.70 -0.93 20.19
CA TRP A 48 -0.70 0.49 19.80
C TRP A 48 -2.05 0.98 19.26
N HIS A 49 -3.08 0.14 19.25
CA HIS A 49 -4.41 0.52 18.76
C HIS A 49 -5.01 1.69 19.54
N ASP A 50 -4.95 1.63 20.87
CA ASP A 50 -5.50 2.69 21.72
C ASP A 50 -4.73 3.98 21.55
N VAL A 51 -3.41 3.91 21.38
CA VAL A 51 -2.56 5.07 21.12
C VAL A 51 -2.94 5.71 19.78
N LEU A 52 -3.16 4.89 18.76
CA LEU A 52 -3.58 5.40 17.45
C LEU A 52 -4.93 6.10 17.53
N TRP A 53 -5.92 5.50 18.20
CA TRP A 53 -7.23 6.12 18.38
C TRP A 53 -7.13 7.45 19.14
N ALA A 54 -6.29 7.51 20.18
CA ALA A 54 -6.07 8.74 20.95
C ALA A 54 -5.48 9.86 20.08
N TYR A 55 -4.48 9.54 19.27
CA TYR A 55 -3.90 10.50 18.34
C TYR A 55 -4.90 10.92 17.24
N ALA A 56 -5.66 9.98 16.72
CA ALA A 56 -6.68 10.28 15.71
C ALA A 56 -7.71 11.26 16.26
N HIS A 57 -8.14 11.08 17.50
CA HIS A 57 -9.04 12.00 18.18
C HIS A 57 -8.38 13.38 18.38
N GLN A 58 -7.14 13.41 18.88
CA GLN A 58 -6.41 14.64 19.11
C GLN A 58 -6.24 15.47 17.83
N PHE A 59 -5.96 14.83 16.71
CA PHE A 59 -5.70 15.48 15.43
C PHE A 59 -6.89 15.48 14.47
N ASN A 60 -8.09 15.15 14.95
CA ASN A 60 -9.34 15.22 14.20
C ASN A 60 -9.35 14.37 12.93
N ILE A 61 -8.82 13.14 13.01
CA ILE A 61 -8.92 12.17 11.92
C ILE A 61 -10.29 11.47 12.00
N THR A 62 -11.32 12.20 11.63
CA THR A 62 -12.71 11.76 11.78
C THR A 62 -13.10 10.65 10.83
N LYS A 63 -12.36 10.47 9.73
CA LYS A 63 -12.61 9.40 8.75
C LYS A 63 -12.05 8.05 9.18
N LEU A 64 -11.22 7.98 10.23
CA LEU A 64 -10.73 6.72 10.75
C LEU A 64 -11.90 5.93 11.35
N LYS A 65 -12.23 4.79 10.74
CA LYS A 65 -13.36 3.95 11.12
C LYS A 65 -12.92 2.64 11.77
N TRP A 66 -11.83 2.04 11.28
CA TRP A 66 -11.39 0.73 11.71
C TRP A 66 -9.88 0.72 11.94
N VAL A 67 -9.49 0.08 13.04
CA VAL A 67 -8.10 -0.22 13.37
C VAL A 67 -8.04 -1.70 13.67
N ILE A 68 -7.27 -2.44 12.89
CA ILE A 68 -7.17 -3.89 13.01
C ILE A 68 -5.72 -4.32 13.15
N SER A 69 -5.52 -5.54 13.64
CA SER A 69 -4.18 -6.11 13.80
C SER A 69 -3.63 -6.62 12.48
N GLY A 70 -2.32 -6.47 12.28
CA GLY A 70 -1.61 -7.05 11.16
C GLY A 70 -1.35 -8.54 11.32
N GLY A 71 -0.83 -9.15 10.26
CA GLY A 71 -0.34 -10.52 10.27
C GLY A 71 1.18 -10.56 10.42
N ASN A 72 1.76 -11.74 10.16
CA ASN A 72 3.21 -11.96 10.28
C ASN A 72 3.98 -11.41 9.08
N THR A 73 3.31 -11.20 7.94
CA THR A 73 3.91 -10.66 6.72
C THR A 73 3.12 -9.46 6.23
N GLY A 74 3.72 -8.68 5.32
CA GLY A 74 3.03 -7.57 4.67
C GLY A 74 1.77 -8.01 3.95
N GLN A 75 1.82 -9.13 3.25
CA GLN A 75 0.67 -9.69 2.54
C GLN A 75 -0.45 -10.10 3.51
N GLU A 76 -0.12 -10.74 4.62
CA GLU A 76 -1.12 -11.09 5.64
C GLU A 76 -1.76 -9.85 6.25
N SER A 77 -0.98 -8.80 6.49
CA SER A 77 -1.48 -7.54 7.03
C SER A 77 -2.49 -6.88 6.09
N ILE A 78 -2.17 -6.79 4.81
CA ILE A 78 -3.08 -6.21 3.81
C ILE A 78 -4.30 -7.10 3.65
N ARG A 79 -4.12 -8.42 3.59
CA ARG A 79 -5.25 -9.38 3.56
C ARG A 79 -6.22 -9.14 4.72
N ASN A 80 -5.70 -9.02 5.93
CA ASN A 80 -6.54 -8.78 7.12
C ASN A 80 -7.33 -7.49 6.98
N GLY A 81 -6.70 -6.44 6.45
CA GLY A 81 -7.38 -5.17 6.16
C GLY A 81 -8.48 -5.31 5.13
N VAL A 82 -8.21 -6.01 4.04
CA VAL A 82 -9.19 -6.24 2.97
C VAL A 82 -10.36 -7.05 3.49
N PHE A 83 -10.09 -8.15 4.19
CA PHE A 83 -11.16 -9.03 4.70
C PHE A 83 -12.03 -8.34 5.75
N ASN A 84 -11.46 -7.43 6.54
CA ASN A 84 -12.26 -6.64 7.49
C ASN A 84 -13.29 -5.75 6.79
N LEU A 85 -13.07 -5.40 5.54
CA LEU A 85 -13.99 -4.56 4.76
C LEU A 85 -15.15 -5.35 4.14
N GLU A 86 -15.10 -6.68 4.17
CA GLU A 86 -16.18 -7.52 3.66
C GLU A 86 -17.48 -7.20 4.41
N GLY A 87 -18.56 -6.96 3.65
CA GLY A 87 -19.83 -6.55 4.22
C GLY A 87 -19.94 -5.07 4.63
N LYS A 88 -18.83 -4.32 4.55
CA LYS A 88 -18.79 -2.89 4.92
C LYS A 88 -18.71 -1.98 3.69
N VAL A 89 -18.21 -2.49 2.59
CA VAL A 89 -18.09 -1.77 1.32
C VAL A 89 -18.63 -2.63 0.18
N GLY A 90 -18.92 -2.01 -0.98
CA GLY A 90 -19.39 -2.71 -2.16
C GLY A 90 -18.27 -3.10 -3.12
N ASP A 91 -18.56 -4.02 -4.05
CA ASP A 91 -17.57 -4.54 -5.00
C ASP A 91 -16.98 -3.48 -5.92
N GLU A 92 -17.74 -2.43 -6.23
CA GLU A 92 -17.29 -1.34 -7.10
C GLU A 92 -16.62 -0.20 -6.34
N ASP A 93 -16.61 -0.23 -5.02
CA ASP A 93 -15.94 0.77 -4.20
C ASP A 93 -14.42 0.67 -4.38
N ILE A 94 -13.77 1.83 -4.37
CA ILE A 94 -12.33 1.93 -4.56
C ILE A 94 -11.63 1.84 -3.21
N ILE A 95 -10.68 0.92 -3.12
CA ILE A 95 -9.80 0.77 -1.96
C ILE A 95 -8.43 1.32 -2.34
N VAL A 96 -7.99 2.34 -1.62
CA VAL A 96 -6.64 2.90 -1.79
C VAL A 96 -5.73 2.26 -0.75
N ILE A 97 -4.63 1.68 -1.22
CA ILE A 97 -3.60 1.10 -0.37
C ILE A 97 -2.40 2.04 -0.32
N HIS A 98 -1.97 2.38 0.88
CA HIS A 98 -0.83 3.27 1.08
C HIS A 98 0.00 2.85 2.28
N ASP A 99 1.31 3.10 2.21
CA ASP A 99 2.24 2.84 3.31
C ASP A 99 2.13 3.95 4.36
N GLY A 100 1.81 3.57 5.59
CA GLY A 100 1.60 4.51 6.71
C GLY A 100 2.80 5.35 7.08
N ILE A 101 4.02 4.94 6.69
CA ILE A 101 5.24 5.71 6.97
C ILE A 101 5.64 6.66 5.83
N ARG A 102 4.83 6.76 4.78
CA ARG A 102 5.01 7.72 3.68
C ARG A 102 4.09 8.91 3.91
N PRO A 103 4.56 9.96 4.63
CA PRO A 103 3.68 11.02 5.14
C PRO A 103 3.23 12.02 4.07
N LEU A 104 3.98 12.14 2.98
CA LEU A 104 3.67 13.11 1.93
C LEU A 104 2.71 12.50 0.93
N VAL A 105 1.41 12.61 1.21
CA VAL A 105 0.35 12.16 0.31
C VAL A 105 -0.06 13.35 -0.56
N ASP A 106 0.35 13.32 -1.83
CA ASP A 106 0.01 14.37 -2.80
C ASP A 106 -1.45 14.22 -3.23
N GLU A 107 -2.22 15.30 -3.10
CA GLU A 107 -3.64 15.31 -3.45
C GLU A 107 -3.87 14.98 -4.93
N THR A 108 -3.03 15.52 -5.82
CA THR A 108 -3.16 15.29 -7.26
C THR A 108 -2.87 13.84 -7.61
N VAL A 109 -1.85 13.23 -7.01
CA VAL A 109 -1.52 11.82 -7.21
C VAL A 109 -2.67 10.93 -6.71
N LEU A 110 -3.21 11.24 -5.54
CA LEU A 110 -4.33 10.48 -4.98
C LEU A 110 -5.58 10.58 -5.84
N THR A 111 -5.91 11.77 -6.31
CA THR A 111 -7.04 11.98 -7.23
C THR A 111 -6.87 11.19 -8.52
N ASP A 112 -5.67 11.21 -9.10
CA ASP A 112 -5.39 10.50 -10.35
C ASP A 112 -5.50 8.98 -10.19
N VAL A 113 -4.96 8.43 -9.12
CA VAL A 113 -5.02 6.98 -8.87
C VAL A 113 -6.46 6.52 -8.64
N ILE A 114 -7.26 7.30 -7.93
CA ILE A 114 -8.69 7.00 -7.71
C ILE A 114 -9.45 7.03 -9.04
N MET A 115 -9.27 8.08 -9.83
CA MET A 115 -9.96 8.23 -11.10
C MET A 115 -9.63 7.10 -12.06
N LYS A 116 -8.36 6.75 -12.20
CA LYS A 116 -7.93 5.66 -13.09
C LYS A 116 -8.40 4.31 -12.61
N ALA A 117 -8.45 4.08 -11.30
CA ALA A 117 -9.02 2.86 -10.76
C ALA A 117 -10.53 2.74 -11.05
N GLN A 118 -11.26 3.83 -11.00
CA GLN A 118 -12.67 3.85 -11.37
C GLN A 118 -12.89 3.46 -12.83
N ILE A 119 -12.01 3.93 -13.72
CA ILE A 119 -12.11 3.66 -15.17
C ILE A 119 -11.65 2.24 -15.50
N HIS A 120 -10.51 1.81 -14.97
CA HIS A 120 -9.81 0.59 -15.38
C HIS A 120 -9.95 -0.58 -14.42
N GLY A 121 -10.42 -0.36 -13.19
CA GLY A 121 -10.52 -1.37 -12.14
C GLY A 121 -9.35 -1.36 -11.15
N ASN A 122 -8.21 -0.80 -11.54
CA ASN A 122 -7.08 -0.55 -10.65
C ASN A 122 -6.19 0.56 -11.20
N ALA A 123 -5.31 1.08 -10.35
CA ALA A 123 -4.24 1.98 -10.77
C ALA A 123 -3.08 1.92 -9.78
N VAL A 124 -1.87 1.94 -10.28
CA VAL A 124 -0.65 1.98 -9.47
C VAL A 124 0.17 3.22 -9.83
N THR A 125 0.57 3.98 -8.82
CA THR A 125 1.42 5.15 -9.00
C THR A 125 2.77 4.73 -9.60
N SER A 126 3.19 5.37 -10.69
CA SER A 126 4.43 5.02 -11.35
C SER A 126 5.22 6.25 -11.78
N LEU A 127 6.53 6.06 -11.86
CA LEU A 127 7.50 7.04 -12.32
C LEU A 127 8.42 6.40 -13.35
N PRO A 128 9.03 7.20 -14.26
CA PRO A 128 10.04 6.68 -15.15
C PRO A 128 11.22 6.10 -14.37
N TYR A 129 11.83 5.06 -14.92
CA TYR A 129 13.02 4.45 -14.33
C TYR A 129 14.26 5.08 -14.96
N ASN A 130 15.16 5.60 -14.14
CA ASN A 130 16.31 6.39 -14.61
C ASN A 130 17.66 5.67 -14.48
N GLU A 131 17.69 4.50 -13.83
CA GLU A 131 18.93 3.76 -13.59
C GLU A 131 19.14 2.67 -14.66
N GLN A 132 20.38 2.21 -14.79
CA GLN A 132 20.69 1.08 -15.66
C GLN A 132 20.46 -0.23 -14.92
N ILE A 133 19.85 -1.19 -15.62
CA ILE A 133 19.63 -2.54 -15.09
C ILE A 133 20.26 -3.56 -16.00
N PHE A 134 21.08 -4.43 -15.40
CA PHE A 134 21.66 -5.59 -16.06
C PHE A 134 21.12 -6.86 -15.42
N VAL A 135 20.97 -7.89 -16.24
CA VAL A 135 20.54 -9.20 -15.78
C VAL A 135 21.79 -10.02 -15.43
N VAL A 136 21.82 -10.61 -14.24
CA VAL A 136 22.91 -11.47 -13.80
C VAL A 136 22.98 -12.69 -14.70
N ASN A 137 24.20 -13.02 -15.16
CA ASN A 137 24.43 -14.25 -15.93
C ASN A 137 24.23 -15.46 -14.98
N PRO A 138 23.25 -16.36 -15.27
CA PRO A 138 22.97 -17.50 -14.39
C PRO A 138 24.14 -18.50 -14.28
N GLU A 139 25.03 -18.51 -15.26
CA GLU A 139 26.18 -19.40 -15.27
C GLU A 139 27.37 -18.84 -14.45
N ASN A 140 27.43 -17.51 -14.31
CA ASN A 140 28.47 -16.85 -13.53
C ASN A 140 27.95 -15.52 -12.99
N GLU A 141 27.53 -15.49 -11.73
CA GLU A 141 26.88 -14.36 -11.07
C GLU A 141 27.72 -13.06 -11.05
N LYS A 142 29.02 -13.16 -11.32
CA LYS A 142 29.90 -11.98 -11.40
C LYS A 142 29.89 -11.32 -12.77
N THR A 143 29.11 -11.85 -13.73
CA THR A 143 29.09 -11.40 -15.11
C THR A 143 27.68 -11.11 -15.58
N THR A 144 27.57 -10.40 -16.69
CA THR A 144 26.31 -10.15 -17.35
C THR A 144 26.49 -10.20 -18.85
N LYS A 145 25.44 -10.64 -19.55
CA LYS A 145 25.36 -10.67 -21.03
C LYS A 145 24.10 -9.96 -21.52
N GLN A 146 23.28 -9.40 -20.60
CA GLN A 146 22.00 -8.85 -20.95
C GLN A 146 21.69 -7.63 -20.09
N TYR A 147 21.12 -6.61 -20.71
CA TYR A 147 20.58 -5.46 -19.99
C TYR A 147 19.11 -5.28 -20.33
N ILE A 148 18.42 -4.51 -19.50
CA ILE A 148 17.03 -4.14 -19.76
C ILE A 148 16.99 -2.64 -20.04
N PRO A 149 16.52 -2.20 -21.24
CA PRO A 149 16.39 -0.78 -21.54
C PRO A 149 15.47 -0.08 -20.53
N ARG A 150 15.92 1.01 -19.94
CA ARG A 150 15.12 1.73 -18.94
C ARG A 150 13.83 2.31 -19.51
N GLU A 151 13.75 2.49 -20.81
CA GLU A 151 12.57 3.00 -21.50
C GLU A 151 11.36 2.06 -21.38
N ILE A 152 11.58 0.77 -21.14
CA ILE A 152 10.51 -0.22 -20.94
C ILE A 152 10.24 -0.50 -19.47
N LEU A 153 10.86 0.24 -18.57
CA LEU A 153 10.73 0.07 -17.12
C LEU A 153 10.02 1.26 -16.49
N ARG A 154 9.27 0.98 -15.45
CA ARG A 154 8.70 2.00 -14.58
C ARG A 154 8.92 1.63 -13.13
N ARG A 155 9.15 2.63 -12.30
CA ARG A 155 9.23 2.47 -10.85
C ARG A 155 7.82 2.65 -10.28
N VAL A 156 7.37 1.72 -9.44
CA VAL A 156 6.04 1.72 -8.87
C VAL A 156 6.10 2.07 -7.38
N SER A 157 5.13 2.84 -6.93
CA SER A 157 5.04 3.30 -5.55
C SER A 157 3.58 3.28 -5.08
N THR A 158 3.32 3.73 -3.87
CA THR A 158 1.97 3.98 -3.35
C THR A 158 1.67 5.47 -3.38
N PRO A 159 0.41 5.88 -3.42
CA PRO A 159 -0.81 5.09 -3.28
C PRO A 159 -1.10 4.21 -4.51
N GLN A 160 -1.84 3.13 -4.26
CA GLN A 160 -2.40 2.25 -5.29
C GLN A 160 -3.89 2.09 -5.01
N ALA A 161 -4.68 1.88 -6.04
CA ALA A 161 -6.12 1.79 -5.90
C ALA A 161 -6.67 0.59 -6.65
N TYR A 162 -7.65 -0.09 -6.07
CA TYR A 162 -8.28 -1.28 -6.61
C TYR A 162 -9.78 -1.24 -6.32
N LYS A 163 -10.60 -1.76 -7.24
CA LYS A 163 -11.99 -2.05 -6.91
C LYS A 163 -12.05 -3.18 -5.89
N PHE A 164 -12.88 -3.02 -4.87
CA PHE A 164 -12.91 -3.93 -3.73
C PHE A 164 -13.20 -5.38 -4.13
N GLY A 165 -14.18 -5.60 -4.99
CA GLY A 165 -14.57 -6.98 -5.38
C GLY A 165 -13.40 -7.76 -5.96
N LYS A 166 -12.62 -7.14 -6.85
CA LYS A 166 -11.44 -7.77 -7.45
C LYS A 166 -10.32 -7.94 -6.43
N LEU A 167 -10.11 -6.95 -5.58
CA LEU A 167 -9.08 -7.00 -4.53
C LEU A 167 -9.38 -8.12 -3.52
N ASP A 168 -10.60 -8.23 -3.07
CA ASP A 168 -11.05 -9.26 -2.14
C ASP A 168 -10.91 -10.66 -2.75
N TRP A 169 -11.40 -10.82 -3.98
CA TRP A 169 -11.22 -12.07 -4.73
C TRP A 169 -9.74 -12.45 -4.83
N ALA A 170 -8.88 -11.49 -5.15
CA ALA A 170 -7.46 -11.72 -5.33
C ALA A 170 -6.79 -12.25 -4.07
N TYR A 171 -7.11 -11.69 -2.92
CA TYR A 171 -6.56 -12.15 -1.65
C TYR A 171 -7.07 -13.53 -1.25
N HIS A 172 -8.33 -13.87 -1.53
CA HIS A 172 -8.84 -15.22 -1.33
C HIS A 172 -8.12 -16.22 -2.23
N GLU A 173 -8.00 -15.92 -3.53
CA GLU A 173 -7.31 -16.78 -4.50
C GLU A 173 -5.83 -16.97 -4.14
N ALA A 174 -5.14 -15.88 -3.84
CA ALA A 174 -3.70 -15.91 -3.58
C ALA A 174 -3.35 -16.80 -2.38
N PHE A 175 -4.09 -16.67 -1.29
CA PHE A 175 -3.83 -17.44 -0.07
C PHE A 175 -4.33 -18.89 -0.18
N GLU A 176 -5.42 -19.14 -0.89
CA GLU A 176 -5.90 -20.49 -1.13
C GLU A 176 -4.94 -21.28 -2.03
N LYS A 177 -4.45 -20.67 -3.10
CA LYS A 177 -3.58 -21.34 -4.10
C LYS A 177 -2.09 -21.11 -3.85
N GLU A 178 -1.73 -20.34 -2.83
CA GLU A 178 -0.34 -19.96 -2.53
C GLU A 178 0.37 -19.30 -3.72
N VAL A 179 -0.33 -18.42 -4.43
CA VAL A 179 0.19 -17.67 -5.58
C VAL A 179 0.38 -16.21 -5.18
N GLY A 180 1.56 -15.65 -5.49
CA GLY A 180 1.84 -14.22 -5.28
C GLY A 180 2.03 -13.78 -3.84
N ILE A 181 2.19 -14.72 -2.91
CA ILE A 181 2.36 -14.44 -1.48
C ILE A 181 3.74 -14.82 -0.94
N LYS A 182 4.50 -15.59 -1.70
CA LYS A 182 5.88 -15.97 -1.37
C LYS A 182 6.85 -15.15 -2.21
N GLY A 183 7.87 -14.57 -1.58
CA GLY A 183 8.88 -13.78 -2.27
C GLY A 183 8.44 -12.38 -2.70
N SER A 184 7.23 -11.98 -2.38
CA SER A 184 6.71 -10.63 -2.62
C SER A 184 5.82 -10.20 -1.46
N ALA A 185 5.91 -8.93 -1.10
CA ALA A 185 5.12 -8.34 -0.01
C ALA A 185 4.09 -7.33 -0.53
N TYR A 186 3.84 -7.29 -1.85
CA TYR A 186 3.05 -6.24 -2.47
C TYR A 186 1.80 -6.76 -3.15
N THR A 187 0.70 -6.03 -3.00
CA THR A 187 -0.56 -6.31 -3.69
C THR A 187 -0.39 -6.29 -5.20
N ASN A 188 0.38 -5.34 -5.72
CA ASN A 188 0.58 -5.19 -7.17
C ASN A 188 1.24 -6.41 -7.81
N THR A 189 2.31 -6.93 -7.22
CA THR A 189 2.99 -8.13 -7.75
C THR A 189 2.12 -9.37 -7.62
N MET A 190 1.36 -9.48 -6.52
CA MET A 190 0.38 -10.55 -6.34
C MET A 190 -0.67 -10.53 -7.47
N MET A 191 -1.20 -9.36 -7.81
CA MET A 191 -2.16 -9.21 -8.90
C MET A 191 -1.59 -9.70 -10.23
N VAL A 192 -0.36 -9.32 -10.55
CA VAL A 192 0.30 -9.76 -11.79
C VAL A 192 0.49 -11.28 -11.81
N GLU A 193 0.89 -11.87 -10.69
CA GLU A 193 1.04 -13.33 -10.60
C GLU A 193 -0.29 -14.08 -10.71
N LEU A 194 -1.39 -13.45 -10.35
CA LEU A 194 -2.74 -13.99 -10.57
C LEU A 194 -3.25 -13.77 -12.00
N GLY A 195 -2.45 -13.14 -12.87
CA GLY A 195 -2.81 -12.93 -14.28
C GLY A 195 -3.54 -11.61 -14.56
N GLU A 196 -3.58 -10.72 -13.60
CA GLU A 196 -4.25 -9.42 -13.77
C GLU A 196 -3.35 -8.38 -14.44
N THR A 197 -3.97 -7.44 -15.14
CA THR A 197 -3.28 -6.29 -15.75
C THR A 197 -3.34 -5.11 -14.80
N LEU A 198 -2.21 -4.43 -14.61
CA LEU A 198 -2.14 -3.20 -13.83
C LEU A 198 -2.07 -1.98 -14.75
N TYR A 199 -2.69 -0.90 -14.32
CA TYR A 199 -2.74 0.37 -15.05
C TYR A 199 -1.92 1.42 -14.30
N PHE A 200 -1.04 2.13 -15.01
CA PHE A 200 -0.20 3.14 -14.39
C PHE A 200 -0.94 4.45 -14.19
N ALA A 201 -0.72 5.05 -13.02
CA ALA A 201 -1.10 6.42 -12.72
C ALA A 201 0.17 7.27 -12.57
N ALA A 202 0.04 8.57 -12.78
CA ALA A 202 1.17 9.48 -12.70
C ALA A 202 1.64 9.65 -11.24
N GLY A 203 2.95 9.48 -11.01
CA GLY A 203 3.59 9.82 -9.75
C GLY A 203 4.03 11.29 -9.74
N SER A 204 4.37 11.79 -8.56
CA SER A 204 4.94 13.12 -8.39
C SER A 204 6.46 13.06 -8.24
#